data_37aa9b0305c094ef24e4e4ba456970fd
#
_entry.id   37aa9b0305c094ef24e4e4ba456970fd
#
_cell.length_a   1.000
_cell.length_b   1.000
_cell.length_c   1.000
_cell.angle_alpha   90.00
_cell.angle_beta   90.00
_cell.angle_gamma   90.00
#
_symmetry.space_group_name_H-M   'P 1'
#
loop_
_entity.id
_entity.type
_entity.pdbx_description
1 polymer ?
#
loop_
_entity_poly.entity_id
_entity_poly.type
_entity_poly.pdbx_seq_one_letter_code
_entity_poly.pdbx_strand_id
1 'polypeptide(L)'
;MLPNAAKGFNFDLGETADAIRETVRDFSQEKIAPRAEEIDRTNQFPRDLWPQMGDLGLHGITVEEEYGGAGLGYLEHVIAMEEISRASASVGLSYGARSNLCVNQIRRNGNEEQKRRYLPKLISGEHLGALAMSEPGSGSDVVSMRTRAEKRGDRYVLNGNKMWITNGPTADTLVVYAKTDPEAGPRGMTAFLIEKDFKGFSTHQKLDKLGMRGSDTCELLFEDCEVPEENVLGQVGRGVNVLMSGLDYERAVLAAGSTGIMQACMDVVLPYIHERKQFGQAIGEFQLVQGKVADMYVTMNAAKAYVYAVAKACDRGETTREDAAGAILYAAENATRMALDAIQLLGGNGYINDYPTGRLLRDAKLYEIGAGTSEIRRMLIGRELFAKSA
;
A
#
# COMPACT_ATOMS: atom_id res chain seq x y z
N MET A 1 18.50 14.15 -6.99
CA MET A 1 19.36 12.98 -6.70
C MET A 1 19.21 12.69 -5.22
N LEU A 2 18.72 11.52 -4.84
CA LEU A 2 18.73 11.14 -3.42
C LEU A 2 20.21 11.10 -3.00
N PRO A 3 20.63 11.81 -1.94
CA PRO A 3 22.02 11.80 -1.52
C PRO A 3 22.48 10.35 -1.33
N ASN A 4 23.70 10.06 -1.72
CA ASN A 4 24.33 8.77 -1.44
C ASN A 4 24.33 8.55 0.07
N ALA A 5 23.24 7.97 0.58
CA ALA A 5 23.20 7.55 1.97
C ALA A 5 24.36 6.60 2.24
N ALA A 6 24.92 6.65 3.43
CA ALA A 6 25.87 5.65 3.89
C ALA A 6 25.37 4.25 3.50
N LYS A 7 26.28 3.37 3.03
CA LYS A 7 25.91 2.00 2.69
C LYS A 7 25.06 1.44 3.81
N GLY A 8 23.79 1.15 3.51
CA GLY A 8 22.86 0.57 4.47
C GLY A 8 23.33 -0.80 4.97
N PHE A 9 22.70 -1.29 6.02
CA PHE A 9 22.93 -2.66 6.48
C PHE A 9 22.56 -3.64 5.35
N ASN A 10 23.47 -4.58 5.06
CA ASN A 10 23.21 -5.63 4.08
C ASN A 10 22.42 -6.76 4.75
N PHE A 11 21.20 -7.00 4.31
CA PHE A 11 20.32 -8.06 4.80
C PHE A 11 20.53 -9.39 4.07
N ASP A 12 21.43 -9.47 3.08
CA ASP A 12 21.69 -10.66 2.28
C ASP A 12 20.40 -11.29 1.71
N LEU A 13 19.67 -10.49 0.94
CA LEU A 13 18.35 -10.86 0.41
C LEU A 13 18.42 -11.72 -0.86
N GLY A 14 19.58 -11.79 -1.49
CA GLY A 14 19.83 -12.53 -2.72
C GLY A 14 19.90 -11.67 -3.97
N GLU A 15 20.51 -12.21 -5.03
CA GLU A 15 20.83 -11.46 -6.27
C GLU A 15 19.58 -10.89 -6.96
N THR A 16 18.48 -11.65 -7.02
CA THR A 16 17.23 -11.17 -7.62
C THR A 16 16.66 -9.98 -6.87
N ALA A 17 16.63 -10.06 -5.54
CA ALA A 17 16.16 -8.98 -4.69
C ALA A 17 17.02 -7.72 -4.82
N ASP A 18 18.34 -7.89 -4.92
CA ASP A 18 19.28 -6.77 -5.11
C ASP A 18 19.12 -6.12 -6.50
N ALA A 19 18.92 -6.92 -7.56
CA ALA A 19 18.67 -6.42 -8.92
C ALA A 19 17.35 -5.64 -9.01
N ILE A 20 16.28 -6.14 -8.39
CA ILE A 20 15.00 -5.40 -8.30
C ILE A 20 15.19 -4.09 -7.53
N ARG A 21 15.89 -4.12 -6.42
CA ARG A 21 16.19 -2.92 -5.62
C ARG A 21 16.92 -1.86 -6.44
N GLU A 22 17.96 -2.23 -7.18
CA GLU A 22 18.73 -1.32 -8.01
C GLU A 22 17.85 -0.74 -9.12
N THR A 23 17.16 -1.57 -9.88
CA THR A 23 16.28 -1.16 -10.98
C THR A 23 15.19 -0.20 -10.51
N VAL A 24 14.49 -0.54 -9.42
CA VAL A 24 13.38 0.28 -8.92
C VAL A 24 13.90 1.57 -8.27
N ARG A 25 15.06 1.53 -7.62
CA ARG A 25 15.70 2.72 -7.07
C ARG A 25 16.07 3.72 -8.16
N ASP A 26 16.73 3.26 -9.23
CA ASP A 26 17.14 4.12 -10.35
C ASP A 26 15.91 4.73 -11.01
N PHE A 27 14.90 3.94 -11.31
CA PHE A 27 13.61 4.44 -11.83
C PHE A 27 12.98 5.48 -10.90
N SER A 28 12.93 5.18 -9.61
CA SER A 28 12.31 6.06 -8.60
C SER A 28 13.08 7.38 -8.45
N GLN A 29 14.40 7.35 -8.50
CA GLN A 29 15.25 8.55 -8.46
C GLN A 29 15.10 9.42 -9.71
N GLU A 30 14.99 8.79 -10.87
CA GLU A 30 14.90 9.51 -12.13
C GLU A 30 13.49 10.05 -12.41
N LYS A 31 12.46 9.26 -12.16
CA LYS A 31 11.08 9.54 -12.60
C LYS A 31 10.13 10.01 -11.50
N ILE A 32 10.36 9.62 -10.24
CA ILE A 32 9.42 9.90 -9.14
C ILE A 32 9.95 10.99 -8.21
N ALA A 33 11.16 10.85 -7.68
CA ALA A 33 11.71 11.75 -6.66
C ALA A 33 11.71 13.24 -7.09
N PRO A 34 12.08 13.61 -8.35
CA PRO A 34 12.06 15.00 -8.79
C PRO A 34 10.66 15.64 -8.80
N ARG A 35 9.62 14.82 -8.84
CA ARG A 35 8.21 15.25 -8.93
C ARG A 35 7.48 15.18 -7.59
N ALA A 36 8.10 14.62 -6.55
CA ALA A 36 7.43 14.28 -5.30
C ALA A 36 6.82 15.49 -4.58
N GLU A 37 7.46 16.65 -4.62
CA GLU A 37 6.93 17.90 -4.08
C GLU A 37 5.70 18.39 -4.85
N GLU A 38 5.77 18.40 -6.18
CA GLU A 38 4.65 18.79 -7.03
C GLU A 38 3.45 17.86 -6.86
N ILE A 39 3.69 16.56 -6.79
CA ILE A 39 2.66 15.54 -6.54
C ILE A 39 1.91 15.82 -5.23
N ASP A 40 2.62 16.11 -4.15
CA ASP A 40 2.02 16.47 -2.86
C ASP A 40 1.25 17.79 -2.95
N ARG A 41 1.85 18.83 -3.52
CA ARG A 41 1.25 20.17 -3.63
C ARG A 41 -0.01 20.17 -4.48
N THR A 42 0.00 19.48 -5.62
CA THR A 42 -1.15 19.47 -6.56
C THR A 42 -2.21 18.44 -6.21
N ASN A 43 -1.89 17.48 -5.34
CA ASN A 43 -2.75 16.33 -5.05
C ASN A 43 -3.10 15.55 -6.32
N GLN A 44 -2.16 15.37 -7.26
CA GLN A 44 -2.40 14.69 -8.53
C GLN A 44 -1.39 13.55 -8.74
N PHE A 45 -1.91 12.39 -9.15
CA PHE A 45 -1.07 11.27 -9.54
C PHE A 45 -0.54 11.47 -10.97
N PRO A 46 0.78 11.33 -11.19
CA PRO A 46 1.36 11.44 -12.53
C PRO A 46 1.09 10.15 -13.33
N ARG A 47 0.07 10.19 -14.17
CA ARG A 47 -0.45 9.00 -14.88
C ARG A 47 0.53 8.33 -15.83
N ASP A 48 1.51 9.08 -16.32
CA ASP A 48 2.59 8.56 -17.16
C ASP A 48 3.48 7.54 -16.44
N LEU A 49 3.45 7.48 -15.12
CA LEU A 49 4.16 6.47 -14.35
C LEU A 49 3.57 5.06 -14.50
N TRP A 50 2.26 4.95 -14.78
CA TRP A 50 1.61 3.64 -14.86
C TRP A 50 2.20 2.74 -15.95
N PRO A 51 2.24 3.15 -17.23
CA PRO A 51 2.87 2.34 -18.28
C PRO A 51 4.37 2.13 -18.04
N GLN A 52 5.10 3.15 -17.53
CA GLN A 52 6.53 3.02 -17.25
C GLN A 52 6.81 1.96 -16.18
N MET A 53 6.01 1.89 -15.12
CA MET A 53 6.09 0.81 -14.12
C MET A 53 5.66 -0.55 -14.69
N GLY A 54 4.70 -0.55 -15.64
CA GLY A 54 4.30 -1.74 -16.38
C GLY A 54 5.43 -2.30 -17.23
N ASP A 55 6.14 -1.45 -17.97
CA ASP A 55 7.29 -1.82 -18.79
C ASP A 55 8.43 -2.45 -17.98
N LEU A 56 8.55 -2.07 -16.71
CA LEU A 56 9.46 -2.68 -15.74
C LEU A 56 8.91 -3.93 -15.04
N GLY A 57 7.70 -4.38 -15.39
CA GLY A 57 7.05 -5.56 -14.79
C GLY A 57 6.59 -5.36 -13.34
N LEU A 58 6.61 -4.13 -12.81
CA LEU A 58 6.39 -3.87 -11.38
C LEU A 58 4.96 -4.18 -10.92
N HIS A 59 3.97 -4.06 -11.81
CA HIS A 59 2.58 -4.30 -11.45
C HIS A 59 2.23 -5.78 -11.28
N GLY A 60 3.04 -6.67 -11.87
CA GLY A 60 2.82 -8.11 -11.87
C GLY A 60 3.97 -8.92 -11.25
N ILE A 61 4.74 -8.37 -10.33
CA ILE A 61 5.90 -9.05 -9.73
C ILE A 61 5.54 -10.46 -9.25
N THR A 62 4.42 -10.61 -8.54
CA THR A 62 3.99 -11.89 -7.96
C THR A 62 3.06 -12.72 -8.85
N VAL A 63 2.73 -12.22 -10.02
CA VAL A 63 1.81 -12.90 -10.96
C VAL A 63 2.58 -13.85 -11.86
N GLU A 64 1.97 -14.97 -12.19
CA GLU A 64 2.53 -16.00 -13.06
C GLU A 64 2.80 -15.44 -14.47
N GLU A 65 3.86 -15.94 -15.12
CA GLU A 65 4.30 -15.48 -16.47
C GLU A 65 3.23 -15.69 -17.53
N GLU A 66 2.40 -16.74 -17.42
CA GLU A 66 1.31 -17.01 -18.36
C GLU A 66 0.24 -15.91 -18.43
N TYR A 67 0.14 -15.04 -17.41
CA TYR A 67 -0.73 -13.86 -17.38
C TYR A 67 0.02 -12.56 -17.60
N GLY A 68 1.31 -12.62 -17.95
CA GLY A 68 2.18 -11.46 -18.18
C GLY A 68 2.90 -10.94 -16.94
N GLY A 69 2.90 -11.69 -15.85
CA GLY A 69 3.63 -11.37 -14.63
C GLY A 69 5.11 -11.75 -14.67
N ALA A 70 5.85 -11.43 -13.61
CA ALA A 70 7.27 -11.76 -13.47
C ALA A 70 7.52 -13.10 -12.77
N GLY A 71 6.50 -13.73 -12.16
CA GLY A 71 6.63 -15.00 -11.45
C GLY A 71 7.53 -14.96 -10.22
N LEU A 72 7.80 -13.77 -9.67
CA LEU A 72 8.66 -13.56 -8.50
C LEU A 72 7.85 -13.60 -7.18
N GLY A 73 8.52 -13.31 -6.07
CA GLY A 73 7.94 -13.39 -4.74
C GLY A 73 7.46 -12.06 -4.15
N TYR A 74 6.93 -12.17 -2.94
CA TYR A 74 6.53 -10.99 -2.14
C TYR A 74 7.74 -10.24 -1.60
N LEU A 75 8.92 -10.89 -1.47
CA LEU A 75 10.15 -10.18 -1.09
C LEU A 75 10.51 -9.14 -2.14
N GLU A 76 10.50 -9.48 -3.42
CA GLU A 76 10.76 -8.55 -4.52
C GLU A 76 9.68 -7.45 -4.58
N HIS A 77 8.42 -7.80 -4.33
CA HIS A 77 7.33 -6.83 -4.28
C HIS A 77 7.50 -5.83 -3.11
N VAL A 78 7.88 -6.30 -1.93
CA VAL A 78 8.20 -5.48 -0.75
C VAL A 78 9.36 -4.52 -1.06
N ILE A 79 10.40 -4.99 -1.73
CA ILE A 79 11.55 -4.17 -2.13
C ILE A 79 11.13 -3.08 -3.13
N ALA A 80 10.33 -3.42 -4.14
CA ALA A 80 9.81 -2.43 -5.08
C ALA A 80 8.94 -1.38 -4.37
N MET A 81 8.05 -1.80 -3.47
CA MET A 81 7.22 -0.90 -2.67
C MET A 81 8.05 0.03 -1.78
N GLU A 82 9.13 -0.47 -1.18
CA GLU A 82 10.05 0.32 -0.35
C GLU A 82 10.74 1.41 -1.17
N GLU A 83 11.35 1.09 -2.31
CA GLU A 83 12.11 2.05 -3.11
C GLU A 83 11.21 3.09 -3.80
N ILE A 84 10.01 2.71 -4.25
CA ILE A 84 9.01 3.66 -4.76
C ILE A 84 8.56 4.61 -3.65
N SER A 85 8.26 4.09 -2.46
CA SER A 85 7.78 4.88 -1.32
C SER A 85 8.87 5.78 -0.75
N ARG A 86 10.14 5.40 -0.85
CA ARG A 86 11.30 6.24 -0.50
C ARG A 86 11.34 7.51 -1.35
N ALA A 87 10.99 7.43 -2.62
CA ALA A 87 10.92 8.58 -3.52
C ALA A 87 9.63 9.40 -3.32
N SER A 88 8.48 8.70 -3.24
CA SER A 88 7.16 9.29 -2.94
C SER A 88 6.23 8.23 -2.35
N ALA A 89 5.88 8.38 -1.08
CA ALA A 89 5.01 7.44 -0.40
C ALA A 89 3.60 7.40 -1.00
N SER A 90 3.10 8.52 -1.54
CA SER A 90 1.80 8.55 -2.23
C SER A 90 1.79 7.76 -3.53
N VAL A 91 2.89 7.79 -4.29
CA VAL A 91 3.05 6.93 -5.48
C VAL A 91 3.14 5.47 -5.06
N GLY A 92 3.91 5.17 -4.01
CA GLY A 92 4.02 3.83 -3.44
C GLY A 92 2.68 3.27 -2.98
N LEU A 93 1.85 4.09 -2.30
CA LEU A 93 0.50 3.67 -1.87
C LEU A 93 -0.39 3.30 -3.07
N SER A 94 -0.44 4.15 -4.10
CA SER A 94 -1.21 3.88 -5.31
C SER A 94 -0.71 2.65 -6.06
N TYR A 95 0.61 2.46 -6.12
CA TYR A 95 1.25 1.27 -6.66
C TYR A 95 0.83 0.01 -5.90
N GLY A 96 0.97 -0.01 -4.57
CA GLY A 96 0.61 -1.16 -3.74
C GLY A 96 -0.89 -1.49 -3.77
N ALA A 97 -1.76 -0.49 -3.80
CA ALA A 97 -3.20 -0.67 -3.92
C ALA A 97 -3.59 -1.37 -5.24
N ARG A 98 -2.86 -1.12 -6.32
CA ARG A 98 -3.07 -1.79 -7.59
C ARG A 98 -2.43 -3.17 -7.62
N SER A 99 -1.11 -3.25 -7.46
CA SER A 99 -0.32 -4.46 -7.67
C SER A 99 -0.60 -5.55 -6.63
N ASN A 100 -0.92 -5.15 -5.40
CA ASN A 100 -1.17 -6.10 -4.31
C ASN A 100 -2.65 -6.26 -3.97
N LEU A 101 -3.45 -5.20 -3.92
CA LEU A 101 -4.87 -5.36 -3.56
C LEU A 101 -5.69 -5.88 -4.75
N CYS A 102 -5.74 -5.16 -5.86
CA CYS A 102 -6.58 -5.54 -7.00
C CYS A 102 -6.01 -6.75 -7.74
N VAL A 103 -4.77 -6.64 -8.22
CA VAL A 103 -4.12 -7.70 -9.03
C VAL A 103 -3.99 -9.01 -8.25
N ASN A 104 -3.52 -8.96 -7.00
CA ASN A 104 -3.34 -10.16 -6.20
C ASN A 104 -4.67 -10.84 -5.82
N GLN A 105 -5.75 -10.08 -5.60
CA GLN A 105 -7.05 -10.66 -5.36
C GLN A 105 -7.60 -11.40 -6.57
N ILE A 106 -7.45 -10.84 -7.78
CA ILE A 106 -7.83 -11.50 -9.03
C ILE A 106 -6.98 -12.74 -9.27
N ARG A 107 -5.65 -12.62 -9.11
CA ARG A 107 -4.71 -13.73 -9.23
C ARG A 107 -5.09 -14.92 -8.34
N ARG A 108 -5.42 -14.66 -7.07
CA ARG A 108 -5.66 -15.69 -6.06
C ARG A 108 -7.05 -16.30 -6.12
N ASN A 109 -8.06 -15.56 -6.54
CA ASN A 109 -9.46 -15.94 -6.41
C ASN A 109 -10.22 -15.96 -7.74
N GLY A 110 -9.67 -15.39 -8.80
CA GLY A 110 -10.25 -15.40 -10.13
C GLY A 110 -10.22 -16.79 -10.75
N ASN A 111 -11.24 -17.12 -11.54
CA ASN A 111 -11.21 -18.26 -12.44
C ASN A 111 -10.28 -17.96 -13.65
N GLU A 112 -10.03 -18.95 -14.47
CA GLU A 112 -9.10 -18.84 -15.60
C GLU A 112 -9.49 -17.73 -16.58
N GLU A 113 -10.77 -17.61 -16.90
CA GLU A 113 -11.30 -16.58 -17.80
C GLU A 113 -11.10 -15.17 -17.22
N GLN A 114 -11.41 -14.97 -15.93
CA GLN A 114 -11.21 -13.70 -15.24
C GLN A 114 -9.73 -13.31 -15.21
N LYS A 115 -8.82 -14.24 -14.90
CA LYS A 115 -7.39 -13.97 -14.90
C LYS A 115 -6.89 -13.53 -16.28
N ARG A 116 -7.24 -14.26 -17.34
CA ARG A 116 -6.85 -13.93 -18.73
C ARG A 116 -7.48 -12.62 -19.22
N ARG A 117 -8.67 -12.28 -18.77
CA ARG A 117 -9.36 -11.04 -19.14
C ARG A 117 -8.76 -9.81 -18.47
N TYR A 118 -8.44 -9.87 -17.17
CA TYR A 118 -8.11 -8.68 -16.38
C TYR A 118 -6.61 -8.50 -16.12
N LEU A 119 -5.87 -9.59 -15.82
CA LEU A 119 -4.48 -9.46 -15.36
C LEU A 119 -3.55 -8.83 -16.41
N PRO A 120 -3.54 -9.21 -17.70
CA PRO A 120 -2.59 -8.64 -18.65
C PRO A 120 -2.68 -7.11 -18.76
N LYS A 121 -3.89 -6.55 -18.82
CA LYS A 121 -4.08 -5.10 -18.91
C LYS A 121 -3.76 -4.36 -17.61
N LEU A 122 -4.03 -4.99 -16.48
CA LEU A 122 -3.64 -4.47 -15.17
C LEU A 122 -2.11 -4.49 -15.00
N ILE A 123 -1.42 -5.50 -15.49
CA ILE A 123 0.04 -5.66 -15.38
C ILE A 123 0.77 -4.70 -16.33
N SER A 124 0.31 -4.54 -17.54
CA SER A 124 0.93 -3.62 -18.52
C SER A 124 0.81 -2.14 -18.15
N GLY A 125 -0.12 -1.78 -17.29
CA GLY A 125 -0.41 -0.38 -16.99
C GLY A 125 -1.49 0.25 -17.87
N GLU A 126 -2.06 -0.50 -18.82
CA GLU A 126 -3.17 -0.03 -19.66
C GLU A 126 -4.44 0.22 -18.82
N HIS A 127 -4.79 -0.71 -17.93
CA HIS A 127 -5.90 -0.57 -17.01
C HIS A 127 -5.41 -0.30 -15.60
N LEU A 128 -6.14 0.54 -14.85
CA LEU A 128 -5.92 0.78 -13.44
C LEU A 128 -6.82 -0.10 -12.57
N GLY A 129 -6.24 -0.61 -11.49
CA GLY A 129 -6.95 -1.43 -10.53
C GLY A 129 -7.17 -0.73 -9.19
N ALA A 130 -8.32 -1.02 -8.55
CA ALA A 130 -8.64 -0.62 -7.21
C ALA A 130 -9.32 -1.75 -6.42
N LEU A 131 -9.36 -1.62 -5.08
CA LEU A 131 -10.14 -2.49 -4.22
C LEU A 131 -11.06 -1.64 -3.33
N ALA A 132 -12.32 -2.03 -3.22
CA ALA A 132 -13.34 -1.27 -2.51
C ALA A 132 -14.08 -2.13 -1.49
N MET A 133 -13.69 -2.02 -0.21
CA MET A 133 -14.39 -2.71 0.88
C MET A 133 -15.00 -1.72 1.88
N SER A 134 -14.31 -0.67 2.28
CA SER A 134 -14.74 0.26 3.32
C SER A 134 -15.92 1.12 2.88
N GLU A 135 -16.78 1.47 3.82
CA GLU A 135 -17.92 2.37 3.66
C GLU A 135 -17.84 3.51 4.67
N PRO A 136 -18.58 4.63 4.50
CA PRO A 136 -18.58 5.72 5.48
C PRO A 136 -18.90 5.27 6.91
N GLY A 137 -19.77 4.27 7.07
CA GLY A 137 -20.18 3.69 8.35
C GLY A 137 -19.49 2.37 8.73
N SER A 138 -18.57 1.85 7.92
CA SER A 138 -17.97 0.53 8.09
C SER A 138 -16.51 0.52 7.60
N GLY A 139 -15.59 0.93 8.46
CA GLY A 139 -14.14 0.90 8.24
C GLY A 139 -13.50 -0.31 8.92
N SER A 140 -13.20 -0.22 10.22
CA SER A 140 -12.61 -1.32 10.99
C SER A 140 -13.53 -2.54 11.07
N ASP A 141 -14.83 -2.32 11.21
CA ASP A 141 -15.86 -3.37 11.15
C ASP A 141 -16.39 -3.51 9.71
N VAL A 142 -15.53 -3.98 8.82
CA VAL A 142 -15.84 -4.13 7.40
C VAL A 142 -16.96 -5.13 7.12
N VAL A 143 -17.17 -6.10 8.01
CA VAL A 143 -18.24 -7.09 7.88
C VAL A 143 -19.63 -6.47 8.05
N SER A 144 -19.74 -5.34 8.73
CA SER A 144 -20.99 -4.57 8.90
C SER A 144 -21.32 -3.65 7.72
N MET A 145 -20.68 -3.85 6.57
CA MET A 145 -21.00 -3.10 5.34
C MET A 145 -22.46 -3.23 4.94
N ARG A 146 -23.00 -2.18 4.28
CA ARG A 146 -24.39 -2.07 3.89
C ARG A 146 -24.64 -2.10 2.39
N THR A 147 -23.61 -1.96 1.56
CA THR A 147 -23.73 -2.12 0.10
C THR A 147 -24.32 -3.49 -0.19
N ARG A 148 -25.42 -3.53 -0.95
CA ARG A 148 -26.18 -4.75 -1.28
C ARG A 148 -25.95 -5.15 -2.72
N ALA A 149 -26.03 -6.44 -2.98
CA ALA A 149 -26.03 -7.04 -4.31
C ALA A 149 -27.19 -8.01 -4.43
N GLU A 150 -28.26 -7.61 -5.10
CA GLU A 150 -29.46 -8.42 -5.33
C GLU A 150 -29.35 -9.19 -6.63
N LYS A 151 -29.57 -10.51 -6.60
CA LYS A 151 -29.55 -11.32 -7.83
C LYS A 151 -30.82 -11.08 -8.63
N ARG A 152 -30.70 -10.73 -9.92
CA ARG A 152 -31.78 -10.52 -10.89
C ARG A 152 -31.46 -11.23 -12.20
N GLY A 153 -31.95 -12.44 -12.36
CA GLY A 153 -31.69 -13.28 -13.53
C GLY A 153 -30.21 -13.66 -13.62
N ASP A 154 -29.52 -13.25 -14.70
CA ASP A 154 -28.12 -13.54 -15.00
C ASP A 154 -27.13 -12.50 -14.44
N ARG A 155 -27.59 -11.59 -13.58
CA ARG A 155 -26.78 -10.50 -13.05
C ARG A 155 -27.08 -10.21 -11.58
N TYR A 156 -26.23 -9.38 -10.98
CA TYR A 156 -26.44 -8.76 -9.69
C TYR A 156 -26.68 -7.26 -9.88
N VAL A 157 -27.55 -6.69 -9.06
CA VAL A 157 -27.80 -5.25 -8.99
C VAL A 157 -27.24 -4.74 -7.68
N LEU A 158 -26.20 -3.91 -7.76
CA LEU A 158 -25.51 -3.35 -6.60
C LEU A 158 -26.08 -1.97 -6.26
N ASN A 159 -26.34 -1.75 -4.96
CA ASN A 159 -26.77 -0.46 -4.41
C ASN A 159 -26.01 -0.16 -3.13
N GLY A 160 -25.44 1.04 -3.04
CA GLY A 160 -24.68 1.51 -1.88
C GLY A 160 -23.50 2.40 -2.29
N ASN A 161 -22.59 2.63 -1.33
CA ASN A 161 -21.40 3.43 -1.58
C ASN A 161 -20.18 2.84 -0.88
N LYS A 162 -19.00 3.15 -1.42
CA LYS A 162 -17.70 2.80 -0.83
C LYS A 162 -16.89 4.07 -0.61
N MET A 163 -16.10 4.13 0.46
CA MET A 163 -15.39 5.33 0.86
C MET A 163 -13.88 5.07 1.02
N TRP A 164 -13.10 6.10 0.78
CA TRP A 164 -11.62 6.10 0.85
C TRP A 164 -10.95 5.13 -0.14
N ILE A 165 -11.48 5.02 -1.34
CA ILE A 165 -10.99 4.06 -2.33
C ILE A 165 -9.81 4.64 -3.10
N THR A 166 -8.63 4.12 -2.82
CA THR A 166 -7.37 4.43 -3.52
C THR A 166 -7.46 4.00 -4.99
N ASN A 167 -7.00 4.86 -5.89
CA ASN A 167 -7.12 4.73 -7.35
C ASN A 167 -8.57 4.78 -7.87
N GLY A 168 -9.58 4.88 -7.00
CA GLY A 168 -11.00 4.87 -7.35
C GLY A 168 -11.39 5.83 -8.47
N PRO A 169 -10.92 7.11 -8.48
CA PRO A 169 -11.30 8.07 -9.52
C PRO A 169 -10.94 7.66 -10.94
N THR A 170 -9.98 6.76 -11.11
CA THR A 170 -9.40 6.41 -12.40
C THR A 170 -9.32 4.91 -12.66
N ALA A 171 -9.81 4.10 -11.75
CA ALA A 171 -9.79 2.65 -11.88
C ALA A 171 -10.68 2.18 -13.04
N ASP A 172 -10.11 1.30 -13.87
CA ASP A 172 -10.82 0.60 -14.94
C ASP A 172 -11.47 -0.69 -14.45
N THR A 173 -10.84 -1.35 -13.46
CA THR A 173 -11.29 -2.60 -12.85
C THR A 173 -11.19 -2.51 -11.33
N LEU A 174 -12.25 -2.86 -10.63
CA LEU A 174 -12.30 -2.79 -9.17
C LEU A 174 -12.73 -4.14 -8.58
N VAL A 175 -12.06 -4.56 -7.50
CA VAL A 175 -12.57 -5.63 -6.63
C VAL A 175 -13.47 -4.99 -5.58
N VAL A 176 -14.77 -5.29 -5.61
CA VAL A 176 -15.77 -4.67 -4.74
C VAL A 176 -16.46 -5.74 -3.90
N TYR A 177 -16.62 -5.48 -2.60
CA TYR A 177 -17.36 -6.37 -1.69
C TYR A 177 -18.74 -5.81 -1.38
N ALA A 178 -19.77 -6.66 -1.48
CA ALA A 178 -21.16 -6.31 -1.18
C ALA A 178 -21.89 -7.47 -0.48
N LYS A 179 -23.02 -7.17 0.16
CA LYS A 179 -23.90 -8.16 0.79
C LYS A 179 -24.87 -8.74 -0.24
N THR A 180 -24.72 -10.03 -0.52
CA THR A 180 -25.72 -10.82 -1.25
C THR A 180 -26.78 -11.40 -0.33
N ASP A 181 -26.46 -11.58 0.96
CA ASP A 181 -27.40 -11.94 2.02
C ASP A 181 -27.08 -11.11 3.27
N PRO A 182 -27.84 -10.02 3.54
CA PRO A 182 -27.61 -9.16 4.69
C PRO A 182 -27.73 -9.89 6.05
N GLU A 183 -28.54 -10.91 6.15
CA GLU A 183 -28.83 -11.62 7.41
C GLU A 183 -27.77 -12.70 7.74
N ALA A 184 -27.00 -13.14 6.76
CA ALA A 184 -26.02 -14.21 6.95
C ALA A 184 -24.69 -13.73 7.56
N GLY A 185 -24.58 -12.47 8.01
CA GLY A 185 -23.36 -11.91 8.62
C GLY A 185 -22.16 -11.98 7.68
N PRO A 186 -21.01 -12.53 8.13
CA PRO A 186 -19.81 -12.70 7.28
C PRO A 186 -20.05 -13.58 6.05
N ARG A 187 -20.92 -14.59 6.15
CA ARG A 187 -21.25 -15.51 5.05
C ARG A 187 -22.18 -14.89 4.01
N GLY A 188 -22.67 -13.69 4.26
CA GLY A 188 -23.51 -12.95 3.30
C GLY A 188 -22.70 -12.04 2.37
N MET A 189 -21.38 -11.96 2.52
CA MET A 189 -20.53 -11.13 1.66
C MET A 189 -20.14 -11.89 0.38
N THR A 190 -20.09 -11.14 -0.72
CA THR A 190 -19.59 -11.62 -2.03
C THR A 190 -18.65 -10.57 -2.60
N ALA A 191 -17.59 -11.01 -3.29
CA ALA A 191 -16.68 -10.15 -4.02
C ALA A 191 -17.06 -10.11 -5.50
N PHE A 192 -16.96 -8.94 -6.12
CA PHE A 192 -17.29 -8.69 -7.52
C PHE A 192 -16.17 -7.97 -8.24
N LEU A 193 -15.98 -8.27 -9.52
CA LEU A 193 -15.18 -7.49 -10.44
C LEU A 193 -16.07 -6.45 -11.12
N ILE A 194 -15.85 -5.18 -10.82
CA ILE A 194 -16.59 -4.06 -11.40
C ILE A 194 -15.73 -3.41 -12.47
N GLU A 195 -16.32 -3.18 -13.65
CA GLU A 195 -15.71 -2.39 -14.71
C GLU A 195 -16.26 -0.96 -14.67
N LYS A 196 -15.43 0.03 -14.97
CA LYS A 196 -15.80 1.45 -14.88
C LYS A 196 -17.04 1.83 -15.69
N ASP A 197 -17.29 1.10 -16.78
CA ASP A 197 -18.37 1.39 -17.72
C ASP A 197 -19.68 0.64 -17.38
N PHE A 198 -19.73 -0.08 -16.25
CA PHE A 198 -20.97 -0.72 -15.82
C PHE A 198 -22.03 0.33 -15.49
N LYS A 199 -23.23 0.12 -16.06
CA LYS A 199 -24.37 1.01 -15.83
C LYS A 199 -24.70 1.06 -14.34
N GLY A 200 -24.82 2.27 -13.82
CA GLY A 200 -25.10 2.51 -12.39
C GLY A 200 -23.87 2.57 -11.50
N PHE A 201 -22.66 2.42 -12.04
CA PHE A 201 -21.41 2.70 -11.33
C PHE A 201 -20.95 4.13 -11.62
N SER A 202 -20.51 4.84 -10.58
CA SER A 202 -19.90 6.15 -10.71
C SER A 202 -18.92 6.44 -9.58
N THR A 203 -18.04 7.41 -9.81
CA THR A 203 -17.13 7.95 -8.80
C THR A 203 -17.61 9.33 -8.36
N HIS A 204 -17.51 9.60 -7.06
CA HIS A 204 -17.84 10.89 -6.51
C HIS A 204 -16.56 11.72 -6.25
N GLN A 205 -16.68 12.79 -5.49
CA GLN A 205 -15.62 13.76 -5.23
C GLN A 205 -14.29 13.09 -4.82
N LYS A 206 -13.21 13.48 -5.48
CA LYS A 206 -11.86 13.19 -5.03
C LYS A 206 -11.60 13.86 -3.68
N LEU A 207 -11.08 13.08 -2.73
CA LEU A 207 -10.86 13.54 -1.36
C LEU A 207 -9.59 14.38 -1.24
N ASP A 208 -9.69 15.49 -0.51
CA ASP A 208 -8.52 16.24 -0.05
C ASP A 208 -8.04 15.64 1.28
N LYS A 209 -6.78 15.20 1.32
CA LYS A 209 -6.23 14.38 2.41
C LYS A 209 -5.10 15.12 3.12
N LEU A 210 -4.87 14.74 4.37
CA LEU A 210 -3.75 15.23 5.18
C LEU A 210 -2.39 14.93 4.52
N GLY A 211 -2.18 13.67 4.14
CA GLY A 211 -1.01 13.14 3.46
C GLY A 211 -1.41 12.22 2.31
N MET A 212 -0.43 11.54 1.73
CA MET A 212 -0.61 10.70 0.54
C MET A 212 -1.36 11.44 -0.58
N ARG A 213 -1.07 12.74 -0.71
CA ARG A 213 -1.87 13.65 -1.53
C ARG A 213 -1.87 13.30 -3.01
N GLY A 214 -0.76 12.80 -3.53
CA GLY A 214 -0.70 12.30 -4.90
C GLY A 214 -1.38 10.96 -5.16
N SER A 215 -1.88 10.29 -4.13
CA SER A 215 -2.64 9.04 -4.28
C SER A 215 -4.12 9.36 -4.44
N ASP A 216 -4.64 9.22 -5.66
CA ASP A 216 -6.04 9.52 -5.96
C ASP A 216 -6.98 8.64 -5.14
N THR A 217 -7.91 9.28 -4.43
CA THR A 217 -8.81 8.60 -3.49
C THR A 217 -10.20 9.23 -3.55
N CYS A 218 -11.25 8.44 -3.63
CA CYS A 218 -12.62 8.95 -3.70
C CYS A 218 -13.64 8.06 -2.99
N GLU A 219 -14.88 8.51 -3.04
CA GLU A 219 -16.07 7.73 -2.82
C GLU A 219 -16.53 7.10 -4.14
N LEU A 220 -17.04 5.86 -4.08
CA LEU A 220 -17.69 5.16 -5.18
C LEU A 220 -19.18 5.05 -4.90
N LEU A 221 -20.00 5.20 -5.93
CA LEU A 221 -21.46 5.09 -5.86
C LEU A 221 -21.95 3.96 -6.77
N PHE A 222 -22.88 3.19 -6.25
CA PHE A 222 -23.58 2.12 -6.94
C PHE A 222 -25.10 2.41 -6.85
N GLU A 223 -25.71 2.75 -7.97
CA GLU A 223 -27.13 3.09 -8.09
C GLU A 223 -27.75 2.19 -9.15
N ASP A 224 -28.37 1.11 -8.72
CA ASP A 224 -28.82 0.02 -9.58
C ASP A 224 -27.70 -0.47 -10.53
N CYS A 225 -26.49 -0.63 -10.00
CA CYS A 225 -25.34 -1.03 -10.79
C CYS A 225 -25.47 -2.49 -11.23
N GLU A 226 -25.59 -2.69 -12.54
CA GLU A 226 -25.77 -3.99 -13.16
C GLU A 226 -24.41 -4.71 -13.35
N VAL A 227 -24.22 -5.83 -12.69
CA VAL A 227 -22.98 -6.63 -12.70
C VAL A 227 -23.30 -8.05 -13.18
N PRO A 228 -22.72 -8.52 -14.29
CA PRO A 228 -22.90 -9.87 -14.77
C PRO A 228 -22.52 -10.93 -13.74
N GLU A 229 -23.20 -12.07 -13.70
CA GLU A 229 -22.91 -13.16 -12.76
C GLU A 229 -21.47 -13.69 -12.90
N GLU A 230 -20.93 -13.69 -14.11
CA GLU A 230 -19.54 -14.07 -14.40
C GLU A 230 -18.49 -13.17 -13.76
N ASN A 231 -18.89 -11.98 -13.28
CA ASN A 231 -18.03 -11.05 -12.55
C ASN A 231 -18.00 -11.29 -11.03
N VAL A 232 -18.63 -12.36 -10.53
CA VAL A 232 -18.43 -12.80 -9.14
C VAL A 232 -16.98 -13.31 -9.01
N LEU A 233 -16.22 -12.71 -8.09
CA LEU A 233 -14.85 -13.14 -7.79
C LEU A 233 -14.87 -14.20 -6.68
N GLY A 234 -14.44 -15.40 -7.01
CA GLY A 234 -14.54 -16.56 -6.12
C GLY A 234 -15.96 -17.15 -6.11
N GLN A 235 -16.61 -17.24 -4.94
CA GLN A 235 -17.95 -17.83 -4.77
C GLN A 235 -18.90 -16.89 -4.05
N VAL A 236 -20.18 -16.94 -4.40
CA VAL A 236 -21.25 -16.21 -3.71
C VAL A 236 -21.26 -16.58 -2.22
N GLY A 237 -21.38 -15.60 -1.35
CA GLY A 237 -21.33 -15.76 0.11
C GLY A 237 -19.95 -16.07 0.69
N ARG A 238 -18.89 -16.09 -0.14
CA ARG A 238 -17.51 -16.34 0.28
C ARG A 238 -16.59 -15.12 0.16
N GLY A 239 -17.16 -13.93 0.04
CA GLY A 239 -16.39 -12.68 -0.08
C GLY A 239 -15.42 -12.44 1.08
N VAL A 240 -15.75 -12.88 2.30
CA VAL A 240 -14.81 -12.81 3.44
C VAL A 240 -13.57 -13.68 3.20
N ASN A 241 -13.73 -14.85 2.58
CA ASN A 241 -12.58 -15.71 2.28
C ASN A 241 -11.67 -15.05 1.23
N VAL A 242 -12.27 -14.43 0.19
CA VAL A 242 -11.52 -13.64 -0.80
C VAL A 242 -10.76 -12.53 -0.10
N LEU A 243 -11.42 -11.73 0.73
CA LEU A 243 -10.81 -10.63 1.47
C LEU A 243 -9.66 -11.12 2.35
N MET A 244 -9.89 -12.11 3.20
CA MET A 244 -8.90 -12.62 4.15
C MET A 244 -7.69 -13.27 3.46
N SER A 245 -7.89 -13.90 2.30
CA SER A 245 -6.79 -14.51 1.53
C SER A 245 -5.74 -13.49 1.06
N GLY A 246 -6.09 -12.20 0.96
CA GLY A 246 -5.20 -11.13 0.52
C GLY A 246 -4.65 -10.25 1.65
N LEU A 247 -5.37 -10.13 2.78
CA LEU A 247 -5.06 -9.14 3.81
C LEU A 247 -3.67 -9.29 4.44
N ASP A 248 -3.19 -10.51 4.65
CA ASP A 248 -1.88 -10.73 5.28
C ASP A 248 -0.75 -10.35 4.31
N TYR A 249 -0.93 -10.65 3.03
CA TYR A 249 -0.01 -10.21 1.96
C TYR A 249 -0.06 -8.68 1.77
N GLU A 250 -1.26 -8.08 1.85
CA GLU A 250 -1.42 -6.62 1.84
C GLU A 250 -0.63 -5.95 2.96
N ARG A 251 -0.75 -6.45 4.18
CA ARG A 251 -0.04 -5.91 5.34
C ARG A 251 1.47 -6.01 5.18
N ALA A 252 1.97 -7.15 4.68
CA ALA A 252 3.39 -7.33 4.40
C ALA A 252 3.93 -6.31 3.38
N VAL A 253 3.23 -6.13 2.26
CA VAL A 253 3.64 -5.19 1.21
C VAL A 253 3.50 -3.74 1.67
N LEU A 254 2.39 -3.37 2.32
CA LEU A 254 2.19 -2.00 2.80
C LEU A 254 3.18 -1.61 3.93
N ALA A 255 3.64 -2.56 4.74
CA ALA A 255 4.68 -2.30 5.73
C ALA A 255 5.96 -1.74 5.10
N ALA A 256 6.28 -2.13 3.87
CA ALA A 256 7.42 -1.63 3.12
C ALA A 256 7.30 -0.15 2.72
N GLY A 257 6.07 0.35 2.56
CA GLY A 257 5.86 1.80 2.39
C GLY A 257 6.35 2.60 3.59
N SER A 258 6.13 2.09 4.78
CA SER A 258 6.65 2.70 6.02
C SER A 258 8.18 2.64 6.10
N THR A 259 8.81 1.51 5.72
CA THR A 259 10.29 1.43 5.70
C THR A 259 10.90 2.33 4.64
N GLY A 260 10.21 2.55 3.51
CA GLY A 260 10.59 3.54 2.50
C GLY A 260 10.58 4.96 3.05
N ILE A 261 9.55 5.34 3.82
CA ILE A 261 9.48 6.65 4.50
C ILE A 261 10.62 6.79 5.54
N MET A 262 10.89 5.74 6.33
CA MET A 262 12.01 5.77 7.28
C MET A 262 13.34 6.01 6.58
N GLN A 263 13.58 5.34 5.45
CA GLN A 263 14.78 5.56 4.65
C GLN A 263 14.84 6.98 4.09
N ALA A 264 13.73 7.52 3.60
CA ALA A 264 13.65 8.91 3.13
C ALA A 264 13.97 9.92 4.25
N CYS A 265 13.53 9.65 5.48
CA CYS A 265 13.92 10.47 6.65
C CYS A 265 15.45 10.47 6.86
N MET A 266 16.09 9.30 6.78
CA MET A 266 17.55 9.21 6.89
C MET A 266 18.26 9.91 5.74
N ASP A 267 17.74 9.81 4.51
CA ASP A 267 18.31 10.47 3.32
C ASP A 267 18.30 11.99 3.42
N VAL A 268 17.35 12.56 4.15
CA VAL A 268 17.26 14.01 4.40
C VAL A 268 18.11 14.43 5.59
N VAL A 269 18.06 13.67 6.68
CA VAL A 269 18.72 14.02 7.95
C VAL A 269 20.23 13.93 7.85
N LEU A 270 20.77 12.84 7.28
CA LEU A 270 22.22 12.60 7.29
C LEU A 270 23.03 13.71 6.59
N PRO A 271 22.72 14.15 5.37
CA PRO A 271 23.42 15.27 4.75
C PRO A 271 23.23 16.57 5.55
N TYR A 272 22.01 16.84 6.00
CA TYR A 272 21.71 18.07 6.72
C TYR A 272 22.54 18.26 8.00
N ILE A 273 22.69 17.20 8.82
CA ILE A 273 23.45 17.29 10.07
C ILE A 273 24.96 17.49 9.86
N HIS A 274 25.48 17.16 8.66
CA HIS A 274 26.87 17.46 8.27
C HIS A 274 27.02 18.89 7.79
N GLU A 275 26.07 19.44 7.07
CA GLU A 275 26.14 20.76 6.45
C GLU A 275 25.78 21.87 7.44
N ARG A 276 24.74 21.64 8.27
CA ARG A 276 24.28 22.63 9.24
C ARG A 276 25.24 22.79 10.40
N LYS A 277 25.71 24.01 10.62
CA LYS A 277 26.61 24.34 11.71
C LYS A 277 25.94 25.25 12.74
N GLN A 278 26.15 24.96 14.01
CA GLN A 278 25.78 25.79 15.17
C GLN A 278 26.89 25.66 16.24
N PHE A 279 27.08 26.71 17.02
CA PHE A 279 28.13 26.76 18.05
C PHE A 279 29.54 26.41 17.51
N GLY A 280 29.80 26.77 16.25
CA GLY A 280 31.11 26.61 15.59
C GLY A 280 31.37 25.23 14.98
N GLN A 281 30.47 24.27 15.05
CA GLN A 281 30.65 22.90 14.53
C GLN A 281 29.41 22.38 13.82
N ALA A 282 29.53 21.27 13.08
CA ALA A 282 28.40 20.59 12.47
C ALA A 282 27.44 20.05 13.56
N ILE A 283 26.13 20.16 13.35
CA ILE A 283 25.20 19.72 14.38
C ILE A 283 25.26 18.20 14.63
N GLY A 284 25.71 17.41 13.65
CA GLY A 284 25.98 15.98 13.79
C GLY A 284 27.09 15.61 14.78
N GLU A 285 27.89 16.60 15.23
CA GLU A 285 28.92 16.38 16.25
C GLU A 285 28.36 16.45 17.70
N PHE A 286 27.13 16.93 17.88
CA PHE A 286 26.51 16.97 19.18
C PHE A 286 25.95 15.59 19.59
N GLN A 287 26.25 15.14 20.80
CA GLN A 287 25.86 13.81 21.31
C GLN A 287 24.35 13.57 21.28
N LEU A 288 23.51 14.59 21.56
CA LEU A 288 22.06 14.45 21.51
C LEU A 288 21.54 14.26 20.08
N VAL A 289 22.20 14.83 19.07
CA VAL A 289 21.90 14.60 17.66
C VAL A 289 22.34 13.19 17.26
N GLN A 290 23.54 12.78 17.65
CA GLN A 290 24.07 11.42 17.40
C GLN A 290 23.16 10.36 18.03
N GLY A 291 22.69 10.55 19.28
CA GLY A 291 21.76 9.66 19.95
C GLY A 291 20.45 9.48 19.15
N LYS A 292 19.86 10.60 18.70
CA LYS A 292 18.63 10.55 17.91
C LYS A 292 18.81 9.84 16.56
N VAL A 293 19.92 10.09 15.86
CA VAL A 293 20.25 9.40 14.60
C VAL A 293 20.50 7.91 14.82
N ALA A 294 21.14 7.54 15.92
CA ALA A 294 21.33 6.13 16.30
C ALA A 294 19.98 5.42 16.54
N ASP A 295 19.04 6.04 17.25
CA ASP A 295 17.70 5.50 17.46
C ASP A 295 16.94 5.33 16.14
N MET A 296 16.99 6.32 15.24
CA MET A 296 16.41 6.23 13.91
C MET A 296 17.00 5.06 13.10
N TYR A 297 18.32 4.92 13.09
CA TYR A 297 19.01 3.85 12.37
C TYR A 297 18.65 2.46 12.86
N VAL A 298 18.66 2.24 14.19
CA VAL A 298 18.31 0.96 14.81
C VAL A 298 16.85 0.61 14.53
N THR A 299 15.95 1.56 14.71
CA THR A 299 14.51 1.39 14.49
C THR A 299 14.20 1.02 13.02
N MET A 300 14.81 1.72 12.08
CA MET A 300 14.64 1.45 10.65
C MET A 300 15.11 0.04 10.28
N ASN A 301 16.30 -0.36 10.74
CA ASN A 301 16.83 -1.68 10.42
C ASN A 301 16.03 -2.81 11.10
N ALA A 302 15.54 -2.62 12.31
CA ALA A 302 14.64 -3.55 12.96
C ALA A 302 13.31 -3.71 12.18
N ALA A 303 12.73 -2.60 11.70
CA ALA A 303 11.53 -2.63 10.87
C ALA A 303 11.77 -3.37 9.54
N LYS A 304 12.86 -3.05 8.84
CA LYS A 304 13.25 -3.73 7.59
C LYS A 304 13.45 -5.23 7.80
N ALA A 305 14.19 -5.63 8.83
CA ALA A 305 14.42 -7.05 9.15
C ALA A 305 13.09 -7.80 9.33
N TYR A 306 12.16 -7.23 10.09
CA TYR A 306 10.86 -7.84 10.33
C TYR A 306 10.02 -7.92 9.03
N VAL A 307 9.95 -6.82 8.27
CA VAL A 307 9.20 -6.78 7.01
C VAL A 307 9.73 -7.79 6.00
N TYR A 308 11.06 -7.90 5.84
CA TYR A 308 11.68 -8.86 4.92
C TYR A 308 11.47 -10.31 5.39
N ALA A 309 11.55 -10.57 6.69
CA ALA A 309 11.25 -11.90 7.24
C ALA A 309 9.82 -12.33 6.95
N VAL A 310 8.84 -11.43 7.13
CA VAL A 310 7.44 -11.70 6.81
C VAL A 310 7.22 -11.86 5.31
N ALA A 311 7.87 -11.06 4.46
CA ALA A 311 7.80 -11.22 3.01
C ALA A 311 8.31 -12.59 2.56
N LYS A 312 9.46 -13.05 3.08
CA LYS A 312 9.99 -14.41 2.84
C LYS A 312 9.03 -15.50 3.35
N ALA A 313 8.33 -15.28 4.46
CA ALA A 313 7.31 -16.22 4.94
C ALA A 313 6.09 -16.24 4.00
N CYS A 314 5.70 -15.11 3.43
CA CYS A 314 4.67 -15.05 2.38
C CYS A 314 5.04 -15.90 1.17
N ASP A 315 6.30 -15.86 0.73
CA ASP A 315 6.79 -16.63 -0.42
C ASP A 315 6.72 -18.14 -0.18
N ARG A 316 6.94 -18.57 1.05
CA ARG A 316 6.82 -19.98 1.46
C ARG A 316 5.38 -20.41 1.81
N GLY A 317 4.41 -19.48 1.79
CA GLY A 317 3.05 -19.75 2.26
C GLY A 317 2.93 -19.99 3.77
N GLU A 318 3.90 -19.53 4.55
CA GLU A 318 4.01 -19.73 6.00
C GLU A 318 3.65 -18.49 6.83
N THR A 319 3.28 -17.38 6.18
CA THR A 319 2.93 -16.16 6.90
C THR A 319 1.69 -16.36 7.76
N THR A 320 1.69 -15.74 8.95
CA THR A 320 0.55 -15.75 9.86
C THR A 320 -0.09 -14.36 9.93
N ARG A 321 -1.31 -14.30 10.44
CA ARG A 321 -2.02 -13.03 10.63
C ARG A 321 -1.31 -12.12 11.61
N GLU A 322 -0.83 -12.68 12.71
CA GLU A 322 -0.11 -11.95 13.74
C GLU A 322 1.24 -11.43 13.24
N ASP A 323 1.98 -12.19 12.43
CA ASP A 323 3.26 -11.76 11.88
C ASP A 323 3.10 -10.61 10.89
N ALA A 324 2.16 -10.75 9.94
CA ALA A 324 1.87 -9.70 8.97
C ALA A 324 1.33 -8.42 9.65
N ALA A 325 0.44 -8.58 10.65
CA ALA A 325 -0.05 -7.45 11.43
C ALA A 325 1.05 -6.82 12.30
N GLY A 326 1.96 -7.62 12.85
CA GLY A 326 3.09 -7.17 13.65
C GLY A 326 4.08 -6.34 12.83
N ALA A 327 4.43 -6.79 11.63
CA ALA A 327 5.34 -6.09 10.74
C ALA A 327 4.83 -4.69 10.38
N ILE A 328 3.58 -4.58 9.93
CA ILE A 328 3.01 -3.27 9.60
C ILE A 328 2.75 -2.41 10.83
N LEU A 329 2.34 -2.98 11.97
CA LEU A 329 2.17 -2.25 13.22
C LEU A 329 3.47 -1.57 13.64
N TYR A 330 4.56 -2.34 13.70
CA TYR A 330 5.87 -1.82 14.08
C TYR A 330 6.38 -0.78 13.09
N ALA A 331 6.35 -1.09 11.80
CA ALA A 331 6.84 -0.19 10.76
C ALA A 331 6.05 1.13 10.70
N ALA A 332 4.72 1.08 10.75
CA ALA A 332 3.86 2.26 10.63
C ALA A 332 4.06 3.26 11.79
N GLU A 333 3.98 2.80 13.04
CA GLU A 333 4.13 3.69 14.18
C GLU A 333 5.54 4.29 14.27
N ASN A 334 6.56 3.49 13.94
CA ASN A 334 7.92 3.96 13.97
C ASN A 334 8.27 4.88 12.78
N ALA A 335 7.62 4.73 11.62
CA ALA A 335 7.76 5.68 10.52
C ALA A 335 7.26 7.09 10.93
N THR A 336 6.13 7.16 11.61
CA THR A 336 5.61 8.43 12.14
C THR A 336 6.57 9.05 13.17
N ARG A 337 7.11 8.24 14.11
CA ARG A 337 8.10 8.72 15.10
C ARG A 337 9.38 9.22 14.44
N MET A 338 9.91 8.47 13.48
CA MET A 338 11.10 8.87 12.73
C MET A 338 10.89 10.15 11.91
N ALA A 339 9.70 10.34 11.32
CA ALA A 339 9.39 11.59 10.61
C ALA A 339 9.33 12.80 11.57
N LEU A 340 8.80 12.63 12.78
CA LEU A 340 8.88 13.66 13.83
C LEU A 340 10.31 13.94 14.24
N ASP A 341 11.16 12.93 14.38
CA ASP A 341 12.56 13.09 14.69
C ASP A 341 13.34 13.79 13.55
N ALA A 342 13.00 13.49 12.29
CA ALA A 342 13.56 14.19 11.14
C ALA A 342 13.21 15.69 11.16
N ILE A 343 11.94 16.05 11.43
CA ILE A 343 11.53 17.44 11.62
C ILE A 343 12.36 18.10 12.74
N GLN A 344 12.47 17.43 13.88
CA GLN A 344 13.18 17.95 15.04
C GLN A 344 14.67 18.17 14.77
N LEU A 345 15.33 17.25 14.05
CA LEU A 345 16.74 17.36 13.68
C LEU A 345 17.03 18.50 12.71
N LEU A 346 16.08 18.81 11.82
CA LEU A 346 16.19 19.95 10.92
C LEU A 346 15.83 21.28 11.59
N GLY A 347 15.21 21.26 12.78
CA GLY A 347 14.79 22.45 13.51
C GLY A 347 13.80 23.31 12.71
N GLY A 348 14.03 24.61 12.63
CA GLY A 348 13.15 25.52 11.87
C GLY A 348 13.01 25.13 10.39
N ASN A 349 14.06 24.59 9.77
CA ASN A 349 14.02 24.10 8.39
C ASN A 349 13.14 22.85 8.24
N GLY A 350 13.02 22.03 9.28
CA GLY A 350 12.10 20.89 9.28
C GLY A 350 10.62 21.29 9.37
N TYR A 351 10.32 22.52 9.77
CA TYR A 351 8.97 23.04 9.96
C TYR A 351 8.43 23.84 8.76
N ILE A 352 9.26 24.06 7.75
CA ILE A 352 8.87 24.70 6.48
C ILE A 352 8.82 23.67 5.35
N ASN A 353 8.07 23.96 4.29
CA ASN A 353 7.85 23.02 3.19
C ASN A 353 9.03 22.95 2.18
N ASP A 354 10.09 23.70 2.37
CA ASP A 354 11.30 23.62 1.56
C ASP A 354 12.05 22.27 1.74
N TYR A 355 11.77 21.58 2.83
CA TYR A 355 12.25 20.23 3.12
C TYR A 355 11.08 19.22 3.16
N PRO A 356 11.30 17.98 2.76
CA PRO A 356 10.21 17.00 2.62
C PRO A 356 9.71 16.42 3.96
N THR A 357 10.29 16.80 5.10
CA THR A 357 10.00 16.22 6.42
C THR A 357 8.53 16.34 6.81
N GLY A 358 7.88 17.47 6.52
CA GLY A 358 6.44 17.65 6.76
C GLY A 358 5.58 16.73 5.90
N ARG A 359 5.95 16.51 4.64
CA ARG A 359 5.30 15.54 3.75
C ARG A 359 5.47 14.12 4.28
N LEU A 360 6.70 13.72 4.64
CA LEU A 360 6.99 12.39 5.19
C LEU A 360 6.17 12.07 6.44
N LEU A 361 5.99 13.05 7.33
CA LEU A 361 5.15 12.90 8.52
C LEU A 361 3.67 12.69 8.15
N ARG A 362 3.13 13.52 7.26
CA ARG A 362 1.74 13.44 6.83
C ARG A 362 1.44 12.12 6.11
N ASP A 363 2.38 11.67 5.29
CA ASP A 363 2.28 10.40 4.56
C ASP A 363 2.39 9.19 5.50
N ALA A 364 3.33 9.20 6.46
CA ALA A 364 3.52 8.12 7.42
C ALA A 364 2.25 7.83 8.22
N LYS A 365 1.49 8.88 8.59
CA LYS A 365 0.29 8.72 9.42
C LYS A 365 -0.78 7.82 8.82
N LEU A 366 -0.87 7.75 7.48
CA LEU A 366 -1.85 6.86 6.85
C LEU A 366 -1.63 5.38 7.21
N TYR A 367 -0.37 4.94 7.32
CA TYR A 367 -0.06 3.54 7.58
C TYR A 367 -0.48 3.05 8.98
N GLU A 368 -0.73 3.96 9.91
CA GLU A 368 -1.34 3.61 11.21
C GLU A 368 -2.86 3.39 11.14
N ILE A 369 -3.49 3.81 10.02
CA ILE A 369 -4.95 3.80 9.83
C ILE A 369 -5.37 2.76 8.78
N GLY A 370 -4.69 2.72 7.63
CA GLY A 370 -5.01 1.86 6.49
C GLY A 370 -4.65 0.39 6.73
N ALA A 371 -5.30 -0.53 6.02
CA ALA A 371 -5.14 -2.00 6.19
C ALA A 371 -5.40 -2.50 7.62
N GLY A 372 -6.34 -1.87 8.32
CA GLY A 372 -6.64 -2.01 9.75
C GLY A 372 -5.83 -1.06 10.60
N THR A 373 -6.49 -0.37 11.54
CA THR A 373 -5.82 0.58 12.43
C THR A 373 -4.80 -0.11 13.35
N SER A 374 -3.89 0.66 13.93
CA SER A 374 -2.93 0.15 14.92
C SER A 374 -3.61 -0.61 16.07
N GLU A 375 -4.80 -0.17 16.49
CA GLU A 375 -5.60 -0.82 17.53
C GLU A 375 -6.15 -2.17 17.05
N ILE A 376 -6.69 -2.23 15.82
CA ILE A 376 -7.19 -3.48 15.22
C ILE A 376 -6.06 -4.50 15.05
N ARG A 377 -4.87 -4.06 14.66
CA ARG A 377 -3.69 -4.94 14.55
C ARG A 377 -3.29 -5.52 15.91
N ARG A 378 -3.26 -4.68 16.97
CA ARG A 378 -2.98 -5.13 18.34
C ARG A 378 -4.02 -6.14 18.84
N MET A 379 -5.30 -5.83 18.64
CA MET A 379 -6.39 -6.74 18.99
C MET A 379 -6.25 -8.09 18.27
N LEU A 380 -5.95 -8.06 16.97
CA LEU A 380 -5.76 -9.26 16.15
C LEU A 380 -4.59 -10.08 16.66
N ILE A 381 -3.41 -9.48 16.85
CA ILE A 381 -2.21 -10.16 17.34
C ILE A 381 -2.48 -10.81 18.69
N GLY A 382 -3.03 -10.06 19.63
CA GLY A 382 -3.32 -10.57 20.98
C GLY A 382 -4.30 -11.74 20.97
N ARG A 383 -5.34 -11.67 20.12
CA ARG A 383 -6.34 -12.73 19.96
C ARG A 383 -5.74 -14.02 19.35
N GLU A 384 -4.95 -13.90 18.28
CA GLU A 384 -4.33 -15.05 17.63
C GLU A 384 -3.32 -15.74 18.55
N LEU A 385 -2.50 -14.96 19.28
CA LEU A 385 -1.55 -15.51 20.26
C LEU A 385 -2.27 -16.22 21.41
N PHE A 386 -3.35 -15.63 21.93
CA PHE A 386 -4.14 -16.26 22.98
C PHE A 386 -4.78 -17.59 22.51
N ALA A 387 -5.35 -17.60 21.30
CA ALA A 387 -5.96 -18.81 20.74
C ALA A 387 -4.94 -19.95 20.50
N LYS A 388 -3.68 -19.63 20.19
CA LYS A 388 -2.61 -20.60 19.96
C LYS A 388 -1.93 -21.09 21.25
N SER A 389 -2.12 -20.40 22.37
CA SER A 389 -1.53 -20.74 23.67
C SER A 389 -2.45 -21.60 24.56
N ALA A 390 -3.66 -21.89 24.10
CA ALA A 390 -4.62 -22.79 24.73
C ALA A 390 -4.47 -24.21 24.15
#